data_dee3828b5b250e04126b242abbbbe2e8
#
_entry.id   dee3828b5b250e04126b242abbbbe2e8
#
_cell.length_a   1.000
_cell.length_b   1.000
_cell.length_c   1.000
_cell.angle_alpha   90.00
_cell.angle_beta   90.00
_cell.angle_gamma   90.00
#
_symmetry.space_group_name_H-M   'P 1'
#
loop_
_entity.id
_entity.type
_entity.pdbx_description
1 polymer ?
#
loop_
_entity_poly.entity_id
_entity_poly.type
_entity_poly.pdbx_seq_one_letter_code
_entity_poly.pdbx_strand_id
1 'polypeptide(L)'
;PTRANVPRPVWWAASLWKGLARRMGAMALAFFAVVCLMFDGELPVYLAYETVLLDTLFFLAACGLIGLLATKRRRVALICLCLMQAACLVLNGYFSIDRLEEVNQLGAQEEAAYVQKNAALVARIQEQDGGLYRMERNQARTENDPLYFGYHGVSHYSSDFDAEFLRFLGRMGLYHIHYRIQYASGTTPVLEGLMGIKYILRSDGASLEKLPDSYTQLWREGDTTAWQNPYALPLAV
;
A
#
# COMPACT_ATOMS: atom_id res chain seq x y z
N PRO A 1 -30.62 61.68 -3.75
CA PRO A 1 -30.00 60.40 -3.52
C PRO A 1 -29.99 59.59 -4.81
N THR A 2 -28.83 59.62 -5.50
CA THR A 2 -28.57 58.90 -6.76
C THR A 2 -28.54 57.43 -6.47
N ARG A 3 -29.47 56.66 -7.01
CA ARG A 3 -29.42 55.21 -7.05
C ARG A 3 -28.15 54.80 -7.78
N ALA A 4 -27.20 54.23 -7.05
CA ALA A 4 -26.00 53.63 -7.62
C ALA A 4 -26.43 52.61 -8.70
N ASN A 5 -25.95 52.79 -9.93
CA ASN A 5 -26.12 51.87 -11.03
C ASN A 5 -25.42 50.56 -10.67
N VAL A 6 -26.18 49.60 -10.13
CA VAL A 6 -25.70 48.24 -9.96
C VAL A 6 -25.57 47.64 -11.36
N PRO A 7 -24.38 47.27 -11.80
CA PRO A 7 -24.21 46.70 -13.14
C PRO A 7 -25.08 45.44 -13.24
N ARG A 8 -25.98 45.42 -14.20
CA ARG A 8 -26.82 44.25 -14.48
C ARG A 8 -25.92 43.08 -14.85
N PRO A 9 -26.12 41.90 -14.23
CA PRO A 9 -25.33 40.74 -14.60
C PRO A 9 -25.51 40.50 -16.11
N VAL A 10 -24.41 40.49 -16.81
CA VAL A 10 -24.38 40.41 -18.27
C VAL A 10 -24.97 39.08 -18.66
N TRP A 11 -26.13 39.07 -19.33
CA TRP A 11 -26.90 37.86 -19.71
C TRP A 11 -26.10 36.85 -20.52
N TRP A 12 -25.07 37.31 -21.25
CA TRP A 12 -24.13 36.42 -21.95
C TRP A 12 -23.28 35.56 -20.98
N ALA A 13 -22.96 36.04 -19.79
CA ALA A 13 -22.23 35.26 -18.78
C ALA A 13 -23.07 34.07 -18.31
N ALA A 14 -24.38 34.22 -18.11
CA ALA A 14 -25.26 33.14 -17.70
C ALA A 14 -25.37 32.03 -18.79
N SER A 15 -25.39 32.44 -20.08
CA SER A 15 -25.42 31.49 -21.18
C SER A 15 -24.09 30.71 -21.33
N LEU A 16 -22.96 31.39 -21.12
CA LEU A 16 -21.64 30.76 -21.12
C LEU A 16 -21.52 29.73 -20.01
N TRP A 17 -21.92 30.06 -18.78
CA TRP A 17 -21.87 29.12 -17.66
C TRP A 17 -22.78 27.92 -17.86
N LYS A 18 -23.97 28.08 -18.41
CA LYS A 18 -24.84 26.96 -18.78
C LYS A 18 -24.24 26.07 -19.89
N GLY A 19 -23.58 26.69 -20.86
CA GLY A 19 -22.89 26.00 -21.93
C GLY A 19 -21.71 25.19 -21.40
N LEU A 20 -20.92 25.79 -20.51
CA LEU A 20 -19.77 25.14 -19.85
C LEU A 20 -20.23 23.94 -19.00
N ALA A 21 -21.22 24.12 -18.12
CA ALA A 21 -21.75 23.06 -17.27
C ALA A 21 -22.27 21.85 -18.09
N ARG A 22 -22.94 22.10 -19.22
CA ARG A 22 -23.38 21.03 -20.11
C ARG A 22 -22.22 20.27 -20.75
N ARG A 23 -21.17 20.97 -21.21
CA ARG A 23 -19.98 20.33 -21.81
C ARG A 23 -19.23 19.50 -20.77
N MET A 24 -19.05 20.02 -19.55
CA MET A 24 -18.42 19.29 -18.44
C MET A 24 -19.24 18.05 -18.07
N GLY A 25 -20.55 18.14 -18.00
CA GLY A 25 -21.42 16.99 -17.75
C GLY A 25 -21.33 15.92 -18.85
N ALA A 26 -21.31 16.34 -20.13
CA ALA A 26 -21.09 15.40 -21.22
C ALA A 26 -19.73 14.71 -21.16
N MET A 27 -18.67 15.44 -20.81
CA MET A 27 -17.33 14.87 -20.62
C MET A 27 -17.29 13.86 -19.46
N ALA A 28 -17.97 14.13 -18.35
CA ALA A 28 -18.04 13.20 -17.21
C ALA A 28 -18.77 11.91 -17.59
N LEU A 29 -19.88 12.02 -18.31
CA LEU A 29 -20.61 10.85 -18.82
C LEU A 29 -19.78 10.05 -19.82
N ALA A 30 -19.06 10.72 -20.71
CA ALA A 30 -18.15 10.05 -21.65
C ALA A 30 -17.02 9.34 -20.92
N PHE A 31 -16.41 9.98 -19.91
CA PHE A 31 -15.38 9.37 -19.08
C PHE A 31 -15.92 8.13 -18.35
N PHE A 32 -17.07 8.23 -17.72
CA PHE A 32 -17.71 7.09 -17.06
C PHE A 32 -17.99 5.93 -18.03
N ALA A 33 -18.52 6.23 -19.22
CA ALA A 33 -18.76 5.22 -20.25
C ALA A 33 -17.45 4.54 -20.71
N VAL A 34 -16.37 5.31 -20.90
CA VAL A 34 -15.06 4.76 -21.26
C VAL A 34 -14.53 3.86 -20.16
N VAL A 35 -14.62 4.27 -18.88
CA VAL A 35 -14.20 3.44 -17.74
C VAL A 35 -14.99 2.14 -17.72
N CYS A 36 -16.31 2.17 -17.87
CA CYS A 36 -17.14 0.97 -17.91
C CYS A 36 -16.78 0.04 -19.08
N LEU A 37 -16.45 0.59 -20.25
CA LEU A 37 -16.10 -0.19 -21.44
C LEU A 37 -14.68 -0.79 -21.35
N MET A 38 -13.74 -0.07 -20.75
CA MET A 38 -12.35 -0.54 -20.67
C MET A 38 -12.14 -1.66 -19.65
N PHE A 39 -12.97 -1.73 -18.64
CA PHE A 39 -12.78 -2.69 -17.56
C PHE A 39 -13.73 -3.90 -17.56
N ASP A 40 -14.60 -4.02 -18.57
CA ASP A 40 -15.47 -5.19 -18.86
C ASP A 40 -15.91 -6.01 -17.61
N GLY A 41 -16.26 -5.30 -16.53
CA GLY A 41 -16.73 -5.87 -15.27
C GLY A 41 -15.66 -6.25 -14.24
N GLU A 42 -14.37 -6.20 -14.57
CA GLU A 42 -13.26 -6.45 -13.64
C GLU A 42 -12.52 -5.15 -13.31
N LEU A 43 -13.19 -4.23 -12.61
CA LEU A 43 -12.51 -3.05 -12.10
C LEU A 43 -11.53 -3.45 -11.00
N PRO A 44 -10.29 -2.91 -11.00
CA PRO A 44 -9.39 -3.08 -9.87
C PRO A 44 -10.06 -2.67 -8.57
N VAL A 45 -9.72 -3.32 -7.47
CA VAL A 45 -10.32 -3.10 -6.14
C VAL A 45 -10.41 -1.62 -5.73
N TYR A 46 -9.42 -0.83 -6.15
CA TYR A 46 -9.37 0.62 -5.90
C TYR A 46 -10.25 1.47 -6.85
N LEU A 47 -10.78 0.87 -7.92
CA LEU A 47 -11.67 1.51 -8.90
C LEU A 47 -13.05 0.84 -8.93
N ALA A 48 -13.60 0.50 -7.77
CA ALA A 48 -14.91 -0.14 -7.71
C ALA A 48 -15.97 0.72 -8.40
N TYR A 49 -16.82 0.04 -9.13
CA TYR A 49 -17.91 0.63 -9.92
C TYR A 49 -18.74 1.64 -9.14
N GLU A 50 -19.02 1.34 -7.88
CA GLU A 50 -19.79 2.22 -6.97
C GLU A 50 -19.10 3.55 -6.72
N THR A 51 -17.78 3.54 -6.53
CA THR A 51 -16.98 4.76 -6.31
C THR A 51 -16.96 5.63 -7.56
N VAL A 52 -16.73 5.02 -8.73
CA VAL A 52 -16.72 5.73 -10.01
C VAL A 52 -18.09 6.32 -10.32
N LEU A 53 -19.17 5.58 -10.05
CA LEU A 53 -20.54 6.06 -10.20
C LEU A 53 -20.82 7.24 -9.28
N LEU A 54 -20.45 7.13 -8.01
CA LEU A 54 -20.65 8.18 -7.00
C LEU A 54 -19.90 9.45 -7.37
N ASP A 55 -18.63 9.36 -7.74
CA ASP A 55 -17.81 10.51 -8.17
C ASP A 55 -18.39 11.17 -9.44
N THR A 56 -18.91 10.37 -10.37
CA THR A 56 -19.59 10.88 -11.56
C THR A 56 -20.86 11.67 -11.20
N LEU A 57 -21.67 11.15 -10.27
CA LEU A 57 -22.88 11.84 -9.80
C LEU A 57 -22.54 13.15 -9.07
N PHE A 58 -21.52 13.15 -8.22
CA PHE A 58 -21.02 14.37 -7.57
C PHE A 58 -20.53 15.40 -8.59
N PHE A 59 -19.79 14.96 -9.61
CA PHE A 59 -19.32 15.85 -10.66
C PHE A 59 -20.47 16.46 -11.46
N LEU A 60 -21.49 15.70 -11.82
CA LEU A 60 -22.68 16.18 -12.52
C LEU A 60 -23.46 17.19 -11.67
N ALA A 61 -23.62 16.91 -10.36
CA ALA A 61 -24.25 17.83 -9.43
C ALA A 61 -23.46 19.14 -9.31
N ALA A 62 -22.12 19.07 -9.23
CA ALA A 62 -21.25 20.24 -9.22
C ALA A 62 -21.43 21.09 -10.48
N CYS A 63 -21.50 20.49 -11.64
CA CYS A 63 -21.74 21.19 -12.91
C CYS A 63 -23.08 21.94 -12.90
N GLY A 64 -24.13 21.32 -12.35
CA GLY A 64 -25.43 21.96 -12.15
C GLY A 64 -25.37 23.17 -11.21
N LEU A 65 -24.71 23.02 -10.07
CA LEU A 65 -24.53 24.10 -9.08
C LEU A 65 -23.68 25.25 -9.61
N ILE A 66 -22.63 24.96 -10.37
CA ILE A 66 -21.81 25.99 -11.06
C ILE A 66 -22.68 26.79 -12.01
N GLY A 67 -23.62 26.15 -12.74
CA GLY A 67 -24.58 26.85 -13.57
C GLY A 67 -25.49 27.83 -12.80
N LEU A 68 -25.76 27.55 -11.52
CA LEU A 68 -26.55 28.42 -10.65
C LEU A 68 -25.78 29.64 -10.10
N LEU A 69 -24.44 29.63 -10.14
CA LEU A 69 -23.60 30.74 -9.66
C LEU A 69 -23.87 32.05 -10.44
N ALA A 70 -24.28 31.91 -11.70
CA ALA A 70 -24.65 33.04 -12.56
C ALA A 70 -26.06 33.61 -12.25
N THR A 71 -26.78 33.05 -11.28
CA THR A 71 -28.14 33.43 -10.92
C THR A 71 -28.18 34.21 -9.62
N LYS A 72 -29.36 34.69 -9.23
CA LYS A 72 -29.62 35.36 -7.93
C LYS A 72 -29.38 34.39 -6.74
N ARG A 73 -29.33 33.07 -6.97
CA ARG A 73 -29.14 32.00 -5.96
C ARG A 73 -27.66 31.65 -5.71
N ARG A 74 -26.71 32.48 -6.14
CA ARG A 74 -25.27 32.22 -6.05
C ARG A 74 -24.76 31.80 -4.65
N ARG A 75 -25.32 32.43 -3.56
CA ARG A 75 -24.92 32.10 -2.18
C ARG A 75 -25.32 30.69 -1.81
N VAL A 76 -26.53 30.28 -2.16
CA VAL A 76 -27.01 28.91 -1.92
C VAL A 76 -26.20 27.91 -2.72
N ALA A 77 -25.92 28.20 -3.99
CA ALA A 77 -25.09 27.34 -4.82
C ALA A 77 -23.68 27.17 -4.25
N LEU A 78 -23.05 28.24 -3.72
CA LEU A 78 -21.75 28.15 -3.06
C LEU A 78 -21.77 27.25 -1.80
N ILE A 79 -22.79 27.46 -0.95
CA ILE A 79 -22.95 26.62 0.26
C ILE A 79 -23.13 25.15 -0.12
N CYS A 80 -23.99 24.88 -1.10
CA CYS A 80 -24.21 23.50 -1.58
C CYS A 80 -22.94 22.88 -2.18
N LEU A 81 -22.13 23.64 -2.93
CA LEU A 81 -20.84 23.17 -3.45
C LEU A 81 -19.86 22.84 -2.32
N CYS A 82 -19.75 23.68 -1.30
CA CYS A 82 -18.87 23.42 -0.16
C CYS A 82 -19.31 22.17 0.62
N LEU A 83 -20.63 22.03 0.88
CA LEU A 83 -21.16 20.85 1.59
C LEU A 83 -20.97 19.57 0.77
N MET A 84 -21.20 19.64 -0.53
CA MET A 84 -21.01 18.53 -1.43
C MET A 84 -19.53 18.11 -1.49
N GLN A 85 -18.60 19.07 -1.59
CA GLN A 85 -17.18 18.79 -1.58
C GLN A 85 -16.73 18.14 -0.25
N ALA A 86 -17.24 18.63 0.88
CA ALA A 86 -16.97 18.05 2.18
C ALA A 86 -17.50 16.60 2.25
N ALA A 87 -18.73 16.36 1.79
CA ALA A 87 -19.30 15.02 1.73
C ALA A 87 -18.48 14.08 0.82
N CYS A 88 -18.05 14.56 -0.35
CA CYS A 88 -17.21 13.81 -1.27
C CYS A 88 -15.87 13.40 -0.62
N LEU A 89 -15.20 14.32 0.08
CA LEU A 89 -13.96 14.02 0.80
C LEU A 89 -14.14 12.97 1.91
N VAL A 90 -15.23 13.09 2.68
CA VAL A 90 -15.54 12.13 3.75
C VAL A 90 -15.84 10.75 3.18
N LEU A 91 -16.67 10.67 2.13
CA LEU A 91 -17.03 9.40 1.51
C LEU A 91 -15.81 8.73 0.83
N ASN A 92 -15.03 9.49 0.09
CA ASN A 92 -13.80 8.95 -0.51
C ASN A 92 -12.80 8.49 0.55
N GLY A 93 -12.64 9.25 1.65
CA GLY A 93 -11.82 8.83 2.77
C GLY A 93 -12.33 7.54 3.41
N TYR A 94 -13.62 7.44 3.66
CA TYR A 94 -14.26 6.24 4.22
C TYR A 94 -14.04 5.02 3.32
N PHE A 95 -14.39 5.10 2.04
CA PHE A 95 -14.23 3.97 1.11
C PHE A 95 -12.76 3.58 0.91
N SER A 96 -11.84 4.53 0.98
CA SER A 96 -10.42 4.23 0.87
C SER A 96 -9.90 3.46 2.09
N ILE A 97 -10.39 3.77 3.29
CA ILE A 97 -10.00 3.09 4.53
C ILE A 97 -10.69 1.71 4.63
N ASP A 98 -11.99 1.65 4.35
CA ASP A 98 -12.79 0.42 4.42
C ASP A 98 -12.21 -0.69 3.52
N ARG A 99 -11.70 -0.32 2.36
CA ARG A 99 -11.07 -1.26 1.42
C ARG A 99 -9.63 -1.64 1.74
N LEU A 100 -8.96 -0.93 2.62
CA LEU A 100 -7.64 -1.33 3.07
C LEU A 100 -7.67 -2.67 3.81
N GLU A 101 -8.77 -3.01 4.48
CA GLU A 101 -8.94 -4.32 5.11
C GLU A 101 -8.98 -5.45 4.07
N GLU A 102 -9.63 -5.25 2.93
CA GLU A 102 -9.68 -6.23 1.83
C GLU A 102 -8.30 -6.43 1.18
N VAL A 103 -7.50 -5.38 1.09
CA VAL A 103 -6.15 -5.42 0.50
C VAL A 103 -5.14 -6.05 1.47
N ASN A 104 -5.24 -5.76 2.76
CA ASN A 104 -4.28 -6.23 3.76
C ASN A 104 -4.59 -7.62 4.33
N GLN A 105 -5.76 -8.18 4.07
CA GLN A 105 -6.17 -9.56 4.37
C GLN A 105 -6.09 -10.00 5.84
N LEU A 106 -5.74 -9.14 6.77
CA LEU A 106 -5.63 -9.47 8.19
C LEU A 106 -6.47 -8.50 9.02
N GLY A 107 -7.38 -9.05 9.83
CA GLY A 107 -8.07 -8.29 10.86
C GLY A 107 -7.12 -7.80 11.96
N ALA A 108 -7.49 -6.77 12.68
CA ALA A 108 -6.66 -6.19 13.75
C ALA A 108 -6.21 -7.21 14.81
N GLN A 109 -7.02 -8.24 15.09
CA GLN A 109 -6.69 -9.30 16.03
C GLN A 109 -5.61 -10.25 15.48
N GLU A 110 -5.71 -10.61 14.20
CA GLU A 110 -4.73 -11.47 13.52
C GLU A 110 -3.39 -10.74 13.40
N GLU A 111 -3.43 -9.44 13.11
CA GLU A 111 -2.25 -8.59 13.12
C GLU A 111 -1.57 -8.58 14.48
N ALA A 112 -2.32 -8.34 15.55
CA ALA A 112 -1.78 -8.32 16.91
C ALA A 112 -1.17 -9.67 17.30
N ALA A 113 -1.82 -10.78 16.95
CA ALA A 113 -1.31 -12.13 17.21
C ALA A 113 -0.01 -12.40 16.41
N TYR A 114 0.03 -12.00 15.14
CA TYR A 114 1.22 -12.11 14.29
C TYR A 114 2.40 -11.32 14.89
N VAL A 115 2.16 -10.07 15.27
CA VAL A 115 3.18 -9.19 15.86
C VAL A 115 3.69 -9.76 17.17
N GLN A 116 2.81 -10.14 18.09
CA GLN A 116 3.18 -10.67 19.39
C GLN A 116 4.02 -11.94 19.27
N LYS A 117 3.60 -12.88 18.45
CA LYS A 117 4.31 -14.14 18.20
C LYS A 117 5.73 -13.90 17.65
N ASN A 118 5.84 -13.04 16.65
CA ASN A 118 7.12 -12.82 15.99
C ASN A 118 8.09 -11.99 16.82
N ALA A 119 7.59 -11.00 17.55
CA ALA A 119 8.40 -10.26 18.51
C ALA A 119 8.94 -11.17 19.61
N ALA A 120 8.14 -12.10 20.14
CA ALA A 120 8.57 -13.07 21.14
C ALA A 120 9.68 -14.00 20.63
N LEU A 121 9.57 -14.50 19.40
CA LEU A 121 10.61 -15.33 18.77
C LEU A 121 11.93 -14.57 18.59
N VAL A 122 11.85 -13.33 18.09
CA VAL A 122 13.03 -12.45 17.91
C VAL A 122 13.68 -12.16 19.26
N ALA A 123 12.92 -11.75 20.27
CA ALA A 123 13.41 -11.45 21.60
C ALA A 123 14.15 -12.67 22.21
N ARG A 124 13.58 -13.87 22.07
CA ARG A 124 14.19 -15.09 22.58
C ARG A 124 15.55 -15.39 21.95
N ILE A 125 15.72 -15.10 20.64
CA ILE A 125 17.03 -15.26 19.99
C ILE A 125 18.00 -14.21 20.52
N GLN A 126 17.58 -12.97 20.63
CA GLN A 126 18.42 -11.86 21.11
C GLN A 126 18.86 -12.04 22.56
N GLU A 127 18.03 -12.64 23.40
CA GLU A 127 18.38 -12.98 24.80
C GLU A 127 19.45 -14.07 24.89
N GLN A 128 19.46 -15.01 23.94
CA GLN A 128 20.40 -16.12 23.92
C GLN A 128 21.72 -15.78 23.23
N ASP A 129 21.68 -14.88 22.28
CA ASP A 129 22.84 -14.50 21.46
C ASP A 129 22.93 -12.97 21.38
N GLY A 130 23.83 -12.39 22.14
CA GLY A 130 24.14 -10.97 22.12
C GLY A 130 25.11 -10.53 21.02
N GLY A 131 25.52 -11.45 20.12
CA GLY A 131 26.43 -11.18 19.01
C GLY A 131 25.80 -10.36 17.88
N LEU A 132 26.63 -9.93 16.93
CA LEU A 132 26.18 -9.31 15.71
C LEU A 132 25.96 -10.36 14.62
N TYR A 133 24.72 -10.61 14.28
CA TYR A 133 24.29 -11.59 13.27
C TYR A 133 23.08 -11.09 12.49
N ARG A 134 22.75 -11.77 11.40
CA ARG A 134 21.47 -11.56 10.70
C ARG A 134 20.51 -12.70 10.95
N MET A 135 19.24 -12.36 10.95
CA MET A 135 18.11 -13.28 10.95
C MET A 135 17.30 -13.09 9.67
N GLU A 136 16.65 -14.17 9.23
CA GLU A 136 15.72 -14.11 8.12
C GLU A 136 14.52 -15.02 8.35
N ARG A 137 13.49 -14.82 7.52
CA ARG A 137 12.23 -15.56 7.59
C ARG A 137 11.85 -16.08 6.22
N ASN A 138 11.37 -17.34 6.20
CA ASN A 138 10.84 -17.91 4.97
C ASN A 138 9.45 -17.40 4.59
N GLN A 139 8.74 -16.79 5.52
CA GLN A 139 7.43 -16.19 5.31
C GLN A 139 7.42 -14.83 6.00
N ALA A 140 7.89 -13.84 5.30
CA ALA A 140 7.78 -12.44 5.71
C ALA A 140 6.42 -11.89 5.26
N ARG A 141 5.82 -11.08 6.09
CA ARG A 141 4.61 -10.35 5.74
C ARG A 141 4.93 -9.15 4.86
N THR A 142 6.03 -8.49 5.17
CA THR A 142 6.58 -7.40 4.38
C THR A 142 8.07 -7.59 4.20
N GLU A 143 8.65 -6.97 3.17
CA GLU A 143 10.10 -6.99 2.97
C GLU A 143 10.84 -6.26 4.10
N ASN A 144 10.16 -5.40 4.84
CA ASN A 144 10.72 -4.64 5.95
C ASN A 144 10.45 -5.27 7.33
N ASP A 145 10.03 -6.52 7.41
CA ASP A 145 9.87 -7.27 8.67
C ASP A 145 11.11 -7.16 9.58
N PRO A 146 12.38 -7.22 9.09
CA PRO A 146 13.55 -7.00 9.93
C PRO A 146 13.52 -5.67 10.68
N LEU A 147 13.15 -4.60 9.99
CA LEU A 147 13.05 -3.26 10.58
C LEU A 147 11.88 -3.19 11.57
N TYR A 148 10.75 -3.81 11.24
CA TYR A 148 9.56 -3.80 12.06
C TYR A 148 9.73 -4.57 13.38
N PHE A 149 10.41 -5.72 13.35
CA PHE A 149 10.67 -6.54 14.54
C PHE A 149 12.02 -6.26 15.23
N GLY A 150 12.80 -5.31 14.73
CA GLY A 150 14.04 -4.87 15.39
C GLY A 150 15.17 -5.88 15.32
N TYR A 151 15.34 -6.60 14.20
CA TYR A 151 16.48 -7.46 13.96
C TYR A 151 17.24 -7.09 12.69
N HIS A 152 18.49 -7.51 12.58
CA HIS A 152 19.27 -7.32 11.36
C HIS A 152 18.89 -8.39 10.35
N GLY A 153 18.31 -8.00 9.23
CA GLY A 153 17.96 -8.87 8.11
C GLY A 153 18.67 -8.49 6.82
N VAL A 154 18.42 -9.26 5.77
CA VAL A 154 18.81 -8.95 4.39
C VAL A 154 17.59 -8.53 3.57
N SER A 155 16.43 -9.08 3.91
CA SER A 155 15.17 -8.70 3.30
C SER A 155 14.90 -7.22 3.55
N HIS A 156 14.65 -6.48 2.47
CA HIS A 156 14.50 -5.04 2.56
C HIS A 156 13.83 -4.47 1.31
N TYR A 157 13.04 -3.41 1.49
CA TYR A 157 12.54 -2.56 0.43
C TYR A 157 13.05 -1.14 0.61
N SER A 158 13.66 -0.59 -0.44
CA SER A 158 14.02 0.82 -0.51
C SER A 158 13.92 1.29 -1.96
N SER A 159 13.41 2.46 -2.18
CA SER A 159 13.40 3.09 -3.50
C SER A 159 14.77 3.62 -3.94
N ASP A 160 15.78 3.59 -3.06
CA ASP A 160 17.13 4.11 -3.27
C ASP A 160 18.18 3.00 -3.11
N PHE A 161 17.97 1.87 -3.79
CA PHE A 161 18.97 0.81 -3.84
C PHE A 161 20.01 1.04 -4.90
N ASP A 162 21.29 0.77 -4.55
CA ASP A 162 22.36 0.67 -5.52
C ASP A 162 22.12 -0.51 -6.49
N ALA A 163 22.05 -0.20 -7.78
CA ALA A 163 21.76 -1.18 -8.81
C ALA A 163 22.87 -2.24 -8.99
N GLU A 164 24.11 -1.90 -8.65
CA GLU A 164 25.24 -2.83 -8.71
C GLU A 164 25.19 -3.84 -7.55
N PHE A 165 24.82 -3.34 -6.37
CA PHE A 165 24.59 -4.18 -5.20
C PHE A 165 23.47 -5.19 -5.45
N LEU A 166 22.33 -4.75 -6.01
CA LEU A 166 21.24 -5.67 -6.37
C LEU A 166 21.68 -6.71 -7.41
N ARG A 167 22.46 -6.31 -8.42
CA ARG A 167 23.02 -7.25 -9.40
C ARG A 167 23.98 -8.24 -8.76
N PHE A 168 24.79 -7.82 -7.83
CA PHE A 168 25.68 -8.69 -7.05
C PHE A 168 24.87 -9.73 -6.28
N LEU A 169 23.88 -9.31 -5.51
CA LEU A 169 23.02 -10.22 -4.74
C LEU A 169 22.31 -11.25 -5.63
N GLY A 170 21.79 -10.82 -6.77
CA GLY A 170 21.14 -11.72 -7.73
C GLY A 170 22.11 -12.76 -8.33
N ARG A 171 23.35 -12.39 -8.63
CA ARG A 171 24.37 -13.32 -9.08
C ARG A 171 24.80 -14.31 -8.00
N MET A 172 24.68 -13.94 -6.74
CA MET A 172 24.96 -14.80 -5.59
C MET A 172 23.77 -15.70 -5.22
N GLY A 173 22.63 -15.58 -5.91
CA GLY A 173 21.46 -16.44 -5.73
C GLY A 173 20.43 -15.89 -4.75
N LEU A 174 20.54 -14.63 -4.30
CA LEU A 174 19.48 -14.00 -3.52
C LEU A 174 18.45 -13.38 -4.45
N TYR A 175 17.20 -13.75 -4.26
CA TYR A 175 16.11 -13.19 -5.06
C TYR A 175 15.93 -11.71 -4.81
N HIS A 176 15.84 -10.96 -5.88
CA HIS A 176 15.49 -9.55 -5.85
C HIS A 176 14.61 -9.19 -7.06
N ILE A 177 13.71 -8.23 -6.88
CA ILE A 177 12.91 -7.68 -7.96
C ILE A 177 12.75 -6.18 -7.74
N HIS A 178 13.05 -5.37 -8.76
CA HIS A 178 13.04 -3.92 -8.66
C HIS A 178 13.89 -3.45 -7.46
N TYR A 179 13.25 -2.85 -6.46
CA TYR A 179 13.88 -2.29 -5.26
C TYR A 179 13.61 -3.15 -4.01
N ARG A 180 13.45 -4.47 -4.18
CA ARG A 180 13.10 -5.41 -3.11
C ARG A 180 14.10 -6.55 -3.06
N ILE A 181 14.55 -6.87 -1.87
CA ILE A 181 15.32 -8.07 -1.56
C ILE A 181 14.41 -8.98 -0.72
N GLN A 182 14.22 -10.22 -1.15
CA GLN A 182 13.32 -11.17 -0.50
C GLN A 182 14.05 -12.49 -0.24
N TYR A 183 14.43 -12.71 1.00
CA TYR A 183 14.96 -14.00 1.44
C TYR A 183 13.96 -15.15 1.19
N ALA A 184 12.69 -14.91 1.47
CA ALA A 184 11.61 -15.88 1.31
C ALA A 184 11.44 -16.40 -0.11
N SER A 185 11.94 -15.71 -1.12
CA SER A 185 11.82 -16.08 -2.53
C SER A 185 13.02 -16.84 -3.10
N GLY A 186 14.05 -17.07 -2.31
CA GLY A 186 15.21 -17.88 -2.66
C GLY A 186 16.55 -17.29 -2.25
N THR A 187 17.42 -18.17 -1.80
CA THR A 187 18.81 -17.91 -1.43
C THR A 187 19.62 -19.20 -1.55
N THR A 188 20.91 -19.12 -1.30
CA THR A 188 21.80 -20.28 -1.26
C THR A 188 22.48 -20.38 0.10
N PRO A 189 22.78 -21.59 0.62
CA PRO A 189 23.51 -21.75 1.90
C PRO A 189 24.86 -21.02 1.93
N VAL A 190 25.52 -20.91 0.78
CA VAL A 190 26.79 -20.16 0.65
C VAL A 190 26.55 -18.68 0.89
N LEU A 191 25.51 -18.10 0.26
CA LEU A 191 25.19 -16.71 0.46
C LEU A 191 24.71 -16.44 1.88
N GLU A 192 23.90 -17.32 2.46
CA GLU A 192 23.49 -17.23 3.86
C GLU A 192 24.70 -17.15 4.80
N GLY A 193 25.70 -18.02 4.58
CA GLY A 193 26.96 -17.99 5.32
C GLY A 193 27.69 -16.65 5.16
N LEU A 194 27.93 -16.22 3.93
CA LEU A 194 28.63 -14.96 3.61
C LEU A 194 27.92 -13.72 4.16
N MET A 195 26.60 -13.72 4.13
CA MET A 195 25.80 -12.61 4.64
C MET A 195 25.61 -12.64 6.16
N GLY A 196 26.16 -13.65 6.85
CA GLY A 196 26.06 -13.81 8.30
C GLY A 196 24.63 -14.09 8.77
N ILE A 197 23.81 -14.74 7.93
CA ILE A 197 22.46 -15.18 8.31
C ILE A 197 22.58 -16.39 9.22
N LYS A 198 22.52 -16.14 10.53
CA LYS A 198 22.75 -17.15 11.57
C LYS A 198 21.46 -17.84 11.99
N TYR A 199 20.36 -17.12 11.99
CA TYR A 199 19.06 -17.65 12.39
C TYR A 199 18.03 -17.52 11.29
N ILE A 200 17.24 -18.59 11.12
CA ILE A 200 16.17 -18.66 10.12
C ILE A 200 14.89 -19.06 10.83
N LEU A 201 13.88 -18.20 10.74
CA LEU A 201 12.53 -18.45 11.23
C LEU A 201 11.70 -19.05 10.11
N ARG A 202 11.29 -20.29 10.26
CA ARG A 202 10.53 -21.04 9.26
C ARG A 202 9.12 -21.33 9.74
N SER A 203 8.14 -20.82 9.00
CA SER A 203 6.73 -21.14 9.23
C SER A 203 6.33 -22.35 8.39
N ASP A 204 5.42 -23.18 8.93
CA ASP A 204 4.85 -24.32 8.22
C ASP A 204 4.05 -23.85 6.99
N GLY A 205 4.01 -24.68 5.97
CA GLY A 205 3.23 -24.43 4.76
C GLY A 205 3.88 -23.50 3.72
N ALA A 206 5.01 -22.88 4.02
CA ALA A 206 5.77 -22.15 3.01
C ALA A 206 6.49 -23.14 2.07
N SER A 207 6.30 -22.96 0.77
CA SER A 207 6.87 -23.80 -0.31
C SER A 207 8.36 -23.52 -0.53
N LEU A 208 9.18 -23.60 0.51
CA LEU A 208 10.61 -23.39 0.36
C LEU A 208 11.37 -24.72 0.34
N GLU A 209 12.49 -24.69 -0.37
CA GLU A 209 13.45 -25.79 -0.37
C GLU A 209 13.80 -26.24 1.05
N LYS A 210 14.02 -27.53 1.22
CA LYS A 210 14.45 -28.10 2.48
C LYS A 210 15.74 -27.42 2.92
N LEU A 211 15.79 -26.96 4.17
CA LEU A 211 17.06 -26.49 4.74
C LEU A 211 18.11 -27.60 4.72
N PRO A 212 19.40 -27.27 4.57
CA PRO A 212 20.46 -28.24 4.68
C PRO A 212 20.36 -29.04 5.99
N ASP A 213 20.63 -30.33 5.93
CA ASP A 213 20.59 -31.25 7.09
C ASP A 213 21.57 -30.83 8.21
N SER A 214 22.55 -29.98 7.88
CA SER A 214 23.52 -29.42 8.83
C SER A 214 22.97 -28.30 9.70
N TYR A 215 21.78 -27.73 9.33
CA TYR A 215 21.18 -26.69 10.13
C TYR A 215 20.52 -27.30 11.36
N THR A 216 20.70 -26.65 12.52
CA THR A 216 20.21 -27.15 13.79
C THR A 216 18.87 -26.52 14.13
N GLN A 217 17.85 -27.32 14.36
CA GLN A 217 16.60 -26.88 14.92
C GLN A 217 16.80 -26.48 16.38
N LEU A 218 16.40 -25.28 16.75
CA LEU A 218 16.51 -24.74 18.11
C LEU A 218 15.23 -24.98 18.90
N TRP A 219 14.14 -24.35 18.47
CA TRP A 219 12.81 -24.48 19.10
C TRP A 219 11.71 -24.17 18.11
N ARG A 220 10.51 -24.52 18.51
CA ARG A 220 9.29 -24.27 17.74
C ARG A 220 8.28 -23.53 18.60
N GLU A 221 7.59 -22.56 18.00
CA GLU A 221 6.48 -21.85 18.62
C GLU A 221 5.32 -21.77 17.61
N GLY A 222 4.23 -22.46 17.96
CA GLY A 222 3.09 -22.61 17.05
C GLY A 222 3.50 -23.28 15.74
N ASP A 223 3.31 -22.59 14.64
CA ASP A 223 3.65 -23.00 13.26
C ASP A 223 5.05 -22.57 12.83
N THR A 224 5.81 -21.87 13.68
CA THR A 224 7.12 -21.32 13.33
C THR A 224 8.23 -22.03 14.11
N THR A 225 9.27 -22.45 13.38
CA THR A 225 10.46 -23.11 13.91
C THR A 225 11.67 -22.23 13.70
N ALA A 226 12.47 -22.04 14.73
CA ALA A 226 13.77 -21.37 14.66
C ALA A 226 14.88 -22.37 14.34
N TRP A 227 15.69 -22.04 13.35
CA TRP A 227 16.83 -22.83 12.91
C TRP A 227 18.11 -22.02 13.00
N GLN A 228 19.21 -22.67 13.31
CA GLN A 228 20.54 -22.09 13.34
C GLN A 228 21.37 -22.60 12.17
N ASN A 229 21.96 -21.68 11.43
CA ASN A 229 22.97 -21.95 10.40
C ASN A 229 24.36 -21.99 11.05
N PRO A 230 25.02 -23.15 11.09
CA PRO A 230 26.35 -23.26 11.71
C PRO A 230 27.46 -22.63 10.86
N TYR A 231 27.19 -22.30 9.61
CA TYR A 231 28.16 -21.71 8.68
C TYR A 231 28.10 -20.21 8.56
N ALA A 232 27.23 -19.56 9.35
CA ALA A 232 27.13 -18.10 9.32
C ALA A 232 28.46 -17.46 9.74
N LEU A 233 29.02 -16.64 8.86
CA LEU A 233 30.22 -15.89 9.17
C LEU A 233 29.91 -14.74 10.11
N PRO A 234 30.81 -14.38 11.04
CA PRO A 234 30.61 -13.25 11.90
C PRO A 234 30.59 -11.95 11.09
N LEU A 235 29.68 -11.05 11.42
CA LEU A 235 29.56 -9.74 10.73
C LEU A 235 30.59 -8.72 11.19
N ALA A 236 31.21 -8.94 12.36
CA ALA A 236 32.32 -8.15 12.86
C ALA A 236 33.32 -9.07 13.57
N VAL A 237 34.58 -8.77 13.42
CA VAL A 237 35.70 -9.40 14.12
C VAL A 237 36.34 -8.34 15.02
#